data_d081ce522141661dcbcdaa88da8cc840
#
_entry.id   d081ce522141661dcbcdaa88da8cc840
#
_cell.length_a   1.000
_cell.length_b   1.000
_cell.length_c   1.000
_cell.angle_alpha   90.00
_cell.angle_beta   90.00
_cell.angle_gamma   90.00
#
_symmetry.space_group_name_H-M   'P 1'
#
loop_
_entity.id
_entity.type
_entity.pdbx_description
1 polymer ?
#
loop_
_entity_poly.entity_id
_entity_poly.type
_entity_poly.pdbx_seq_one_letter_code
_entity_poly.pdbx_strand_id
1 'polypeptide(L)'
;MTYRFKNAIIRKPNKSIQNGLSSQNLHPQYEIITEEHSNYIKAMEEVGLKINLLETLEEYPDSIFVEDPALTYKSNVIILNPRDPSRNGEGDIIKEEIQHFFDNMFFVEDGFVEGGDILNINNHFI
;
A
#
# COMPACT_ATOMS: atom_id res chain seq x y z
N MET A 1 22.56 -2.32 -4.38
CA MET A 1 21.88 -2.43 -5.69
C MET A 1 20.90 -1.28 -5.81
N THR A 2 21.02 -0.46 -6.84
CA THR A 2 20.10 0.68 -7.02
C THR A 2 18.88 0.17 -7.80
N TYR A 3 17.74 0.10 -7.17
CA TYR A 3 16.48 -0.18 -7.87
C TYR A 3 16.03 1.09 -8.60
N ARG A 4 15.79 0.98 -9.90
CA ARG A 4 15.16 2.04 -10.69
C ARG A 4 13.69 1.69 -10.90
N PHE A 5 12.85 2.14 -10.00
CA PHE A 5 11.40 2.05 -10.18
C PHE A 5 10.95 3.00 -11.29
N LYS A 6 9.93 2.58 -12.04
CA LYS A 6 9.31 3.38 -13.11
C LYS A 6 7.86 3.73 -12.80
N ASN A 7 7.22 2.92 -11.99
CA ASN A 7 5.82 3.06 -11.62
C ASN A 7 5.67 2.99 -10.11
N ALA A 8 4.69 3.71 -9.59
CA ALA A 8 4.23 3.58 -8.22
C ALA A 8 2.71 3.44 -8.20
N ILE A 9 2.21 2.63 -7.27
CA ILE A 9 0.78 2.52 -6.96
C ILE A 9 0.60 3.19 -5.61
N ILE A 10 -0.32 4.14 -5.55
CA ILE A 10 -0.56 4.97 -4.37
C ILE A 10 -2.08 5.07 -4.19
N ARG A 11 -2.56 5.15 -2.96
CA ARG A 11 -3.97 5.39 -2.67
C ARG A 11 -4.17 6.78 -2.11
N LYS A 12 -5.24 7.45 -2.55
CA LYS A 12 -5.69 8.73 -1.97
C LYS A 12 -6.00 8.54 -0.47
N PRO A 13 -5.60 9.49 0.39
CA PRO A 13 -6.00 9.46 1.79
C PRO A 13 -7.53 9.55 1.92
N ASN A 14 -8.07 8.86 2.90
CA ASN A 14 -9.47 8.86 3.27
C ASN A 14 -9.71 9.71 4.53
N LYS A 15 -10.95 10.11 4.78
CA LYS A 15 -11.29 10.88 5.99
C LYS A 15 -11.17 10.03 7.27
N SER A 16 -11.39 8.73 7.16
CA SER A 16 -11.29 7.80 8.27
C SER A 16 -9.85 7.57 8.76
N ILE A 17 -8.82 8.08 8.05
CA ILE A 17 -7.40 7.94 8.44
C ILE A 17 -7.13 8.41 9.87
N GLN A 18 -7.89 9.38 10.37
CA GLN A 18 -7.80 9.83 11.76
C GLN A 18 -8.17 8.74 12.78
N ASN A 19 -8.81 7.67 12.36
CA ASN A 19 -9.15 6.49 13.17
C ASN A 19 -8.20 5.32 12.93
N GLY A 20 -7.11 5.52 12.17
CA GLY A 20 -6.11 4.53 11.87
C GLY A 20 -5.37 4.03 13.10
N LEU A 21 -4.65 2.93 12.93
CA LEU A 21 -3.85 2.30 13.99
C LEU A 21 -2.72 3.24 14.44
N SER A 22 -2.60 3.48 15.74
CA SER A 22 -1.56 4.33 16.32
C SER A 22 -1.09 3.78 17.65
N SER A 23 0.21 3.49 17.74
CA SER A 23 0.86 3.08 19.00
C SER A 23 0.99 4.21 20.02
N GLN A 24 0.87 5.46 19.58
CA GLN A 24 1.07 6.64 20.40
C GLN A 24 -0.22 7.44 20.67
N ASN A 25 -1.37 6.92 20.25
CA ASN A 25 -2.66 7.63 20.32
C ASN A 25 -2.64 9.00 19.59
N LEU A 26 -1.79 9.15 18.59
CA LEU A 26 -1.75 10.33 17.74
C LEU A 26 -2.67 10.09 16.54
N HIS A 27 -3.53 11.05 16.27
CA HIS A 27 -4.48 10.96 15.18
C HIS A 27 -4.14 12.01 14.11
N PRO A 28 -3.84 11.61 12.87
CA PRO A 28 -3.55 12.55 11.80
C PRO A 28 -4.78 13.38 11.46
N GLN A 29 -4.57 14.62 11.04
CA GLN A 29 -5.63 15.47 10.51
C GLN A 29 -5.74 15.24 9.00
N TYR A 30 -6.94 14.96 8.52
CA TYR A 30 -7.17 14.61 7.11
C TYR A 30 -6.67 15.68 6.13
N GLU A 31 -6.90 16.96 6.44
CA GLU A 31 -6.48 18.08 5.60
C GLU A 31 -4.95 18.15 5.46
N ILE A 32 -4.23 17.94 6.56
CA ILE A 32 -2.76 17.93 6.58
C ILE A 32 -2.23 16.75 5.78
N ILE A 33 -2.76 15.56 6.04
CA ILE A 33 -2.35 14.34 5.29
C ILE A 33 -2.61 14.50 3.80
N THR A 34 -3.72 15.11 3.41
CA THR A 34 -4.05 15.33 1.99
C THR A 34 -3.04 16.25 1.32
N GLU A 35 -2.60 17.31 2.01
CA GLU A 35 -1.56 18.22 1.50
C GLU A 35 -0.19 17.52 1.41
N GLU A 36 0.22 16.84 2.47
CA GLU A 36 1.48 16.07 2.51
C GLU A 36 1.51 14.99 1.41
N HIS A 37 0.41 14.26 1.23
CA HIS A 37 0.27 13.25 0.21
C HIS A 37 0.36 13.83 -1.21
N SER A 38 -0.23 15.00 -1.44
CA SER A 38 -0.11 15.71 -2.72
C SER A 38 1.36 16.11 -3.01
N ASN A 39 2.08 16.59 -1.99
CA ASN A 39 3.49 16.93 -2.12
C ASN A 39 4.36 15.68 -2.34
N TYR A 40 4.04 14.57 -1.69
CA TYR A 40 4.69 13.28 -1.89
C TYR A 40 4.53 12.78 -3.33
N ILE A 41 3.32 12.86 -3.91
CA ILE A 41 3.07 12.51 -5.32
C ILE A 41 3.93 13.37 -6.24
N LYS A 42 3.93 14.70 -6.07
CA LYS A 42 4.75 15.61 -6.88
C LYS A 42 6.24 15.25 -6.85
N ALA A 43 6.76 14.98 -5.65
CA ALA A 43 8.16 14.60 -5.49
C ALA A 43 8.49 13.29 -6.23
N MET A 44 7.59 12.32 -6.23
CA MET A 44 7.77 11.07 -6.98
C MET A 44 7.70 11.28 -8.50
N GLU A 45 6.81 12.13 -8.98
CA GLU A 45 6.73 12.49 -10.40
C GLU A 45 7.97 13.24 -10.86
N GLU A 46 8.51 14.14 -10.05
CA GLU A 46 9.76 14.88 -10.33
C GLU A 46 10.98 13.97 -10.49
N VAL A 47 11.04 12.84 -9.78
CA VAL A 47 12.09 11.83 -9.97
C VAL A 47 11.79 10.83 -11.09
N GLY A 48 10.70 11.04 -11.83
CA GLY A 48 10.37 10.30 -13.05
C GLY A 48 9.50 9.06 -12.86
N LEU A 49 8.82 8.92 -11.71
CA LEU A 49 7.87 7.84 -11.50
C LEU A 49 6.51 8.14 -12.16
N LYS A 50 5.94 7.15 -12.82
CA LYS A 50 4.55 7.17 -13.24
C LYS A 50 3.67 6.75 -12.07
N ILE A 51 2.76 7.62 -11.67
CA ILE A 51 1.85 7.37 -10.54
C ILE A 51 0.55 6.73 -11.03
N ASN A 52 0.17 5.64 -10.37
CA ASN A 52 -1.14 5.00 -10.51
C ASN A 52 -1.90 5.23 -9.19
N LEU A 53 -2.82 6.17 -9.21
CA LEU A 53 -3.52 6.63 -8.02
C LEU A 53 -4.85 5.89 -7.88
N LEU A 54 -4.97 5.11 -6.78
CA LEU A 54 -6.19 4.42 -6.40
C LEU A 54 -7.14 5.33 -5.64
N GLU A 55 -8.44 5.04 -5.69
CA GLU A 55 -9.48 5.78 -4.98
C GLU A 55 -9.44 5.51 -3.46
N THR A 56 -10.09 6.37 -2.70
CA THR A 56 -10.18 6.25 -1.24
C THR A 56 -10.99 5.02 -0.82
N LEU A 57 -10.65 4.43 0.35
CA LEU A 57 -11.43 3.36 0.99
C LEU A 57 -11.80 3.81 2.41
N GLU A 58 -12.96 4.41 2.57
CA GLU A 58 -13.40 4.96 3.86
C GLU A 58 -13.65 3.89 4.94
N GLU A 59 -13.91 2.65 4.53
CA GLU A 59 -14.09 1.51 5.44
C GLU A 59 -12.77 1.02 6.05
N TYR A 60 -11.62 1.43 5.47
CA TYR A 60 -10.30 0.98 5.89
C TYR A 60 -9.41 2.20 6.20
N PRO A 61 -9.36 2.63 7.47
CA PRO A 61 -8.63 3.84 7.87
C PRO A 61 -7.16 3.86 7.43
N ASP A 62 -6.49 2.73 7.46
CA ASP A 62 -5.07 2.59 7.12
C ASP A 62 -4.80 2.23 5.65
N SER A 63 -5.82 2.27 4.79
CA SER A 63 -5.70 1.83 3.38
C SER A 63 -4.74 2.66 2.51
N ILE A 64 -4.28 3.82 2.99
CA ILE A 64 -3.22 4.59 2.34
C ILE A 64 -1.89 3.80 2.26
N PHE A 65 -1.67 2.88 3.19
CA PHE A 65 -0.48 2.01 3.25
C PHE A 65 -0.70 0.77 2.36
N VAL A 66 -0.67 0.98 1.06
CA VAL A 66 -0.93 -0.06 0.04
C VAL A 66 0.12 -1.17 0.01
N GLU A 67 1.29 -0.95 0.58
CA GLU A 67 2.36 -1.94 0.73
C GLU A 67 2.03 -3.05 1.73
N ASP A 68 1.12 -2.81 2.67
CA ASP A 68 0.76 -3.80 3.68
C ASP A 68 -0.10 -4.95 3.13
N PRO A 69 -1.13 -4.72 2.31
CA PRO A 69 -1.92 -5.79 1.70
C PRO A 69 -1.33 -6.35 0.39
N ALA A 70 -0.25 -5.76 -0.17
CA ALA A 70 0.28 -6.19 -1.46
C ALA A 70 1.80 -6.00 -1.59
N LEU A 71 2.52 -7.10 -1.77
CA LEU A 71 3.96 -7.10 -2.03
C LEU A 71 4.22 -7.22 -3.53
N THR A 72 4.92 -6.25 -4.10
CA THR A 72 5.24 -6.23 -5.53
C THR A 72 6.70 -6.62 -5.80
N TYR A 73 6.92 -7.44 -6.83
CA TYR A 73 8.25 -7.81 -7.30
C TYR A 73 8.27 -7.96 -8.81
N LYS A 74 8.94 -7.05 -9.51
CA LYS A 74 8.94 -6.99 -10.99
C LYS A 74 7.52 -6.93 -11.54
N SER A 75 7.12 -7.89 -12.37
CA SER A 75 5.77 -8.02 -12.91
C SER A 75 4.84 -8.94 -12.08
N ASN A 76 5.23 -9.25 -10.85
CA ASN A 76 4.46 -10.11 -9.96
C ASN A 76 3.96 -9.34 -8.76
N VAL A 77 2.83 -9.77 -8.23
CA VAL A 77 2.29 -9.30 -6.95
C VAL A 77 1.85 -10.46 -6.08
N ILE A 78 2.10 -10.35 -4.79
CA ILE A 78 1.59 -11.27 -3.77
C ILE A 78 0.60 -10.49 -2.94
N ILE A 79 -0.65 -10.93 -2.91
CA ILE A 79 -1.67 -10.37 -2.03
C ILE A 79 -1.46 -10.96 -0.64
N LEU A 80 -1.25 -10.06 0.31
CA LEU A 80 -0.96 -10.37 1.70
C LEU A 80 -2.25 -10.37 2.53
N ASN A 81 -2.16 -10.88 3.74
CA ASN A 81 -3.29 -10.98 4.67
C ASN A 81 -2.91 -10.30 6.00
N PRO A 82 -3.14 -8.98 6.13
CA PRO A 82 -2.89 -8.26 7.38
C PRO A 82 -3.70 -8.83 8.53
N ARG A 83 -3.10 -8.90 9.71
CA ARG A 83 -3.71 -9.52 10.89
C ARG A 83 -4.77 -8.67 11.56
N ASP A 84 -4.60 -7.34 11.51
CA ASP A 84 -5.50 -6.46 12.24
C ASP A 84 -6.92 -6.50 11.65
N PRO A 85 -7.96 -6.67 12.49
CA PRO A 85 -9.35 -6.71 12.01
C PRO A 85 -9.78 -5.47 11.20
N SER A 86 -9.22 -4.29 11.51
CA SER A 86 -9.52 -3.04 10.78
C SER A 86 -8.98 -3.04 9.34
N ARG A 87 -8.08 -3.98 9.02
CA ARG A 87 -7.47 -4.16 7.70
C ARG A 87 -7.92 -5.44 6.99
N ASN A 88 -8.73 -6.25 7.67
CA ASN A 88 -9.21 -7.51 7.09
C ASN A 88 -10.14 -7.23 5.89
N GLY A 89 -9.80 -7.77 4.75
CA GLY A 89 -10.51 -7.56 3.47
C GLY A 89 -9.85 -6.54 2.53
N GLU A 90 -8.87 -5.74 2.98
CA GLU A 90 -8.13 -4.85 2.08
C GLU A 90 -7.47 -5.61 0.92
N GLY A 91 -6.96 -6.81 1.18
CA GLY A 91 -6.34 -7.67 0.16
C GLY A 91 -7.29 -8.01 -0.99
N ASP A 92 -8.54 -8.29 -0.70
CA ASP A 92 -9.53 -8.60 -1.75
C ASP A 92 -9.86 -7.38 -2.60
N ILE A 93 -9.90 -6.20 -2.00
CA ILE A 93 -10.18 -4.96 -2.72
C ILE A 93 -8.99 -4.57 -3.60
N ILE A 94 -7.78 -4.51 -3.02
CA ILE A 94 -6.59 -4.11 -3.77
C ILE A 94 -6.29 -5.08 -4.92
N LYS A 95 -6.56 -6.37 -4.75
CA LYS A 95 -6.46 -7.38 -5.81
C LYS A 95 -7.22 -6.96 -7.07
N GLU A 96 -8.48 -6.57 -6.93
CA GLU A 96 -9.31 -6.15 -8.06
C GLU A 96 -8.80 -4.86 -8.70
N GLU A 97 -8.28 -3.94 -7.90
CA GLU A 97 -7.80 -2.65 -8.38
C GLU A 97 -6.48 -2.74 -9.15
N ILE A 98 -5.56 -3.66 -8.75
CA ILE A 98 -4.20 -3.69 -9.28
C ILE A 98 -3.90 -4.86 -10.22
N GLN A 99 -4.79 -5.84 -10.37
CA GLN A 99 -4.53 -7.05 -11.16
C GLN A 99 -4.04 -6.76 -12.60
N HIS A 100 -4.50 -5.70 -13.21
CA HIS A 100 -4.15 -5.33 -14.58
C HIS A 100 -2.73 -4.72 -14.73
N PHE A 101 -2.04 -4.44 -13.62
CA PHE A 101 -0.66 -3.95 -13.63
C PHE A 101 0.39 -5.08 -13.61
N PHE A 102 -0.02 -6.32 -13.33
CA PHE A 102 0.89 -7.43 -13.09
C PHE A 102 0.59 -8.63 -13.98
N ASP A 103 1.65 -9.34 -14.37
CA ASP A 103 1.51 -10.56 -15.18
C ASP A 103 1.06 -11.76 -14.34
N ASN A 104 1.50 -11.82 -13.07
CA ASN A 104 1.18 -12.90 -12.16
C ASN A 104 0.75 -12.36 -10.80
N MET A 105 -0.25 -13.01 -10.22
CA MET A 105 -0.77 -12.71 -8.91
C MET A 105 -0.80 -13.96 -8.04
N PHE A 106 -0.23 -13.85 -6.86
CA PHE A 106 -0.17 -14.90 -5.84
C PHE A 106 -0.89 -14.45 -4.58
N PHE A 107 -1.23 -15.40 -3.73
CA PHE A 107 -2.02 -15.14 -2.51
C PHE A 107 -1.41 -15.85 -1.31
N VAL A 108 -1.46 -15.20 -0.15
CA VAL A 108 -1.25 -15.87 1.13
C VAL A 108 -2.57 -16.51 1.52
N GLU A 109 -2.65 -17.84 1.44
CA GLU A 109 -3.87 -18.60 1.70
C GLU A 109 -4.09 -18.85 3.20
N ASP A 110 -3.00 -19.10 3.94
CA ASP A 110 -3.02 -19.42 5.36
C ASP A 110 -2.14 -18.48 6.18
N GLY A 111 -2.65 -18.09 7.34
CA GLY A 111 -1.94 -17.24 8.28
C GLY A 111 -2.05 -15.75 7.95
N PHE A 112 -1.26 -14.96 8.67
CA PHE A 112 -1.25 -13.51 8.56
C PHE A 112 0.16 -13.00 8.27
N VAL A 113 0.25 -12.06 7.34
CA VAL A 113 1.47 -11.34 7.00
C VAL A 113 1.09 -10.01 6.35
N GLU A 114 1.83 -8.97 6.64
CA GLU A 114 1.73 -7.67 5.99
C GLU A 114 3.10 -7.19 5.49
N GLY A 115 3.13 -6.14 4.67
CA GLY A 115 4.37 -5.67 4.06
C GLY A 115 5.49 -5.35 5.04
N GLY A 116 5.14 -4.83 6.23
CA GLY A 116 6.08 -4.53 7.30
C GLY A 116 6.76 -5.75 7.92
N ASP A 117 6.21 -6.94 7.75
CA ASP A 117 6.81 -8.20 8.23
C ASP A 117 7.88 -8.76 7.28
N ILE A 118 7.99 -8.21 6.08
CA ILE A 118 8.78 -8.80 5.00
C ILE A 118 10.03 -7.98 4.72
N LEU A 119 11.19 -8.63 4.78
CA LEU A 119 12.46 -8.07 4.39
C LEU A 119 12.87 -8.59 3.02
N ASN A 120 13.16 -7.68 2.09
CA ASN A 120 13.70 -8.04 0.77
C ASN A 120 15.22 -7.88 0.75
N ILE A 121 15.93 -9.00 0.63
CA ILE A 121 17.39 -9.03 0.53
C ILE A 121 17.80 -9.70 -0.80
N ASN A 122 18.32 -8.89 -1.71
CA ASN A 122 18.71 -9.35 -3.05
C ASN A 122 17.51 -9.97 -3.81
N ASN A 123 17.47 -11.29 -3.91
CA ASN A 123 16.40 -12.03 -4.59
C ASN A 123 15.60 -12.92 -3.62
N HIS A 124 15.65 -12.61 -2.33
CA HIS A 124 14.97 -13.39 -1.29
C HIS A 124 14.05 -12.48 -0.48
N PHE A 125 12.86 -12.98 -0.20
CA PHE A 125 11.95 -12.44 0.80
C PHE A 125 12.08 -13.26 2.08
N ILE A 126 12.21 -12.60 3.22
CA ILE A 126 12.37 -13.20 4.55
C ILE A 126 11.30 -12.60 5.46
#